data_19ddcaf53f35109b9d70df9a7c5429cd
#
_entry.id   19ddcaf53f35109b9d70df9a7c5429cd
#
_cell.length_a   1.000
_cell.length_b   1.000
_cell.length_c   1.000
_cell.angle_alpha   90.00
_cell.angle_beta   90.00
_cell.angle_gamma   90.00
#
_symmetry.space_group_name_H-M   'P 1'
#
loop_
_entity.id
_entity.type
_entity.pdbx_description
1 polymer ?
#
loop_
_entity_poly.entity_id
_entity_poly.type
_entity_poly.pdbx_seq_one_letter_code
_entity_poly.pdbx_strand_id
1 'polypeptide(L)'
;MALGYDKPLYILAFDHRGSFQKKFFGVSGEPDEEETARISDAKRVIYEGARRALDEGVEADAAGVLVDEQFGAAIARDARAAGFRLAMPVEKSGQEEFDFQYGDEFGAHIETFDPNFSKVLVRYNTEGDQVMNERQAGRPKRLGDWLPEPGRLFL
;
A
#
# COMPACT_ATOMS: atom_id res chain seq x y z
N MET A 1 1.66 3.25 -26.16
CA MET A 1 2.35 2.97 -24.89
C MET A 1 1.70 1.72 -24.30
N ALA A 2 2.51 0.76 -23.84
CA ALA A 2 1.96 -0.37 -23.09
C ALA A 2 1.40 0.18 -21.78
N LEU A 3 0.18 -0.21 -21.44
CA LEU A 3 -0.44 0.09 -20.14
C LEU A 3 0.07 -0.94 -19.14
N GLY A 4 0.52 -0.49 -17.98
CA GLY A 4 0.93 -1.35 -16.89
C GLY A 4 2.45 -1.51 -16.74
N TYR A 5 2.85 -2.41 -15.87
CA TYR A 5 4.24 -2.77 -15.60
C TYR A 5 4.60 -4.03 -16.41
N ASP A 6 5.64 -3.96 -17.21
CA ASP A 6 6.00 -4.99 -18.21
C ASP A 6 7.18 -5.86 -17.80
N LYS A 7 7.73 -5.65 -16.59
CA LYS A 7 8.84 -6.43 -16.05
C LYS A 7 8.40 -7.38 -14.94
N PRO A 8 9.15 -8.47 -14.69
CA PRO A 8 8.94 -9.25 -13.47
C PRO A 8 9.01 -8.35 -12.22
N LEU A 9 8.07 -8.54 -11.30
CA LEU A 9 8.02 -7.76 -10.07
C LEU A 9 7.61 -8.65 -8.90
N TYR A 10 8.45 -8.69 -7.87
CA TYR A 10 8.24 -9.43 -6.63
C TYR A 10 8.01 -8.45 -5.50
N ILE A 11 6.76 -8.36 -5.01
CA ILE A 11 6.37 -7.40 -3.97
C ILE A 11 6.27 -8.11 -2.62
N LEU A 12 7.08 -7.68 -1.64
CA LEU A 12 6.90 -8.03 -0.24
C LEU A 12 5.82 -7.14 0.37
N ALA A 13 4.65 -7.74 0.69
CA ALA A 13 3.50 -6.99 1.20
C ALA A 13 3.42 -7.04 2.73
N PHE A 14 3.47 -5.88 3.37
CA PHE A 14 3.30 -5.68 4.82
C PHE A 14 2.53 -4.38 5.15
N ASP A 15 1.52 -4.08 4.32
CA ASP A 15 0.64 -2.91 4.44
C ASP A 15 -0.51 -3.10 5.43
N HIS A 16 -0.58 -4.23 6.13
CA HIS A 16 -1.62 -4.50 7.10
C HIS A 16 -1.49 -3.58 8.33
N ARG A 17 -2.56 -2.90 8.65
CA ARG A 17 -2.68 -1.88 9.71
C ARG A 17 -3.47 -2.43 10.90
N GLY A 18 -4.78 -2.27 10.91
CA GLY A 18 -5.63 -2.65 12.03
C GLY A 18 -5.56 -4.14 12.41
N SER A 19 -5.41 -5.06 11.47
CA SER A 19 -5.25 -6.48 11.76
C SER A 19 -3.92 -6.78 12.44
N PHE A 20 -2.83 -6.15 12.03
CA PHE A 20 -1.51 -6.30 12.62
C PHE A 20 -1.48 -5.71 14.03
N GLN A 21 -1.95 -4.48 14.19
CA GLN A 21 -2.11 -3.79 15.46
C GLN A 21 -2.90 -4.66 16.46
N LYS A 22 -4.09 -5.12 16.07
CA LYS A 22 -4.99 -5.82 16.98
C LYS A 22 -4.57 -7.27 17.26
N LYS A 23 -4.22 -8.01 16.21
CA LYS A 23 -3.98 -9.47 16.34
C LYS A 23 -2.57 -9.79 16.82
N PHE A 24 -1.57 -9.00 16.45
CA PHE A 24 -0.18 -9.26 16.78
C PHE A 24 0.27 -8.51 18.03
N PHE A 25 -0.16 -7.26 18.21
CA PHE A 25 0.22 -6.42 19.36
C PHE A 25 -0.85 -6.32 20.45
N GLY A 26 -2.08 -6.80 20.20
CA GLY A 26 -3.18 -6.72 21.16
C GLY A 26 -3.73 -5.31 21.37
N VAL A 27 -3.32 -4.35 20.55
CA VAL A 27 -3.70 -2.95 20.66
C VAL A 27 -5.08 -2.73 20.03
N SER A 28 -6.02 -2.19 20.80
CA SER A 28 -7.38 -1.86 20.36
C SER A 28 -7.60 -0.36 20.37
N GLY A 29 -8.28 0.16 19.34
CA GLY A 29 -8.48 1.60 19.17
C GLY A 29 -7.31 2.28 18.50
N GLU A 30 -7.14 3.57 18.75
CA GLU A 30 -6.02 4.35 18.24
C GLU A 30 -4.78 4.07 19.10
N PRO A 31 -3.65 3.63 18.49
CA PRO A 31 -2.43 3.34 19.23
C PRO A 31 -1.78 4.63 19.74
N ASP A 32 -1.21 4.58 20.92
CA ASP A 32 -0.39 5.65 21.46
C ASP A 32 1.01 5.69 20.77
N GLU A 33 1.87 6.62 21.17
CA GLU A 33 3.20 6.79 20.57
C GLU A 33 4.10 5.57 20.77
N GLU A 34 4.07 4.94 21.96
CA GLU A 34 4.88 3.76 22.28
C GLU A 34 4.40 2.54 21.47
N GLU A 35 3.10 2.33 21.41
CA GLU A 35 2.47 1.27 20.62
C GLU A 35 2.75 1.46 19.13
N THR A 36 2.66 2.69 18.63
CA THR A 36 2.98 3.04 17.25
C THR A 36 4.45 2.75 16.94
N ALA A 37 5.37 3.12 17.82
CA ALA A 37 6.80 2.85 17.66
C ALA A 37 7.07 1.34 17.60
N ARG A 38 6.51 0.55 18.52
CA ARG A 38 6.67 -0.92 18.54
C ARG A 38 6.16 -1.58 17.27
N ILE A 39 5.02 -1.13 16.73
CA ILE A 39 4.45 -1.65 15.48
C ILE A 39 5.35 -1.28 14.31
N SER A 40 5.85 -0.04 14.27
CA SER A 40 6.76 0.45 13.24
C SER A 40 8.08 -0.31 13.25
N ASP A 41 8.64 -0.58 14.43
CA ASP A 41 9.88 -1.36 14.60
C ASP A 41 9.72 -2.79 14.07
N ALA A 42 8.59 -3.44 14.34
CA ALA A 42 8.30 -4.77 13.79
C ALA A 42 8.22 -4.76 12.25
N LYS A 43 7.62 -3.71 11.66
CA LYS A 43 7.64 -3.54 10.20
C LYS A 43 9.05 -3.25 9.67
N ARG A 44 9.87 -2.54 10.43
CA ARG A 44 11.28 -2.32 10.09
C ARG A 44 12.05 -3.63 9.96
N VAL A 45 11.82 -4.59 10.84
CA VAL A 45 12.44 -5.93 10.75
C VAL A 45 12.06 -6.65 9.45
N ILE A 46 10.78 -6.54 9.02
CA ILE A 46 10.34 -7.11 7.75
C ILE A 46 11.05 -6.43 6.58
N TYR A 47 11.15 -5.11 6.61
CA TYR A 47 11.84 -4.35 5.57
C TYR A 47 13.34 -4.64 5.51
N GLU A 48 14.01 -4.84 6.65
CA GLU A 48 15.42 -5.23 6.70
C GLU A 48 15.66 -6.57 6.00
N GLY A 49 14.71 -7.51 6.11
CA GLY A 49 14.72 -8.74 5.33
C GLY A 49 14.68 -8.49 3.82
N ALA A 50 13.85 -7.57 3.35
CA ALA A 50 13.82 -7.16 1.95
C ALA A 50 15.14 -6.51 1.51
N ARG A 51 15.71 -5.63 2.34
CA ARG A 51 17.02 -5.01 2.08
C ARG A 51 18.11 -6.06 1.92
N ARG A 52 18.14 -7.03 2.83
CA ARG A 52 19.10 -8.12 2.75
C ARG A 52 18.98 -8.92 1.46
N ALA A 53 17.78 -9.14 0.93
CA ALA A 53 17.59 -9.81 -0.35
C ALA A 53 18.26 -9.06 -1.51
N LEU A 54 18.25 -7.71 -1.51
CA LEU A 54 19.02 -6.93 -2.49
C LEU A 54 20.53 -7.14 -2.32
N ASP A 55 21.02 -7.13 -1.09
CA ASP A 55 22.45 -7.37 -0.79
C ASP A 55 22.90 -8.78 -1.22
N GLU A 56 21.98 -9.74 -1.23
CA GLU A 56 22.18 -11.13 -1.69
C GLU A 56 21.95 -11.31 -3.20
N GLY A 57 21.68 -10.23 -3.96
CA GLY A 57 21.69 -10.22 -5.41
C GLY A 57 20.32 -10.19 -6.09
N VAL A 58 19.24 -9.93 -5.35
CA VAL A 58 17.95 -9.62 -5.98
C VAL A 58 18.03 -8.24 -6.64
N GLU A 59 17.66 -8.16 -7.90
CA GLU A 59 17.71 -6.89 -8.64
C GLU A 59 16.64 -5.91 -8.12
N ALA A 60 17.06 -4.68 -7.81
CA ALA A 60 16.19 -3.66 -7.21
C ALA A 60 14.99 -3.29 -8.11
N ASP A 61 15.13 -3.33 -9.42
CA ASP A 61 14.04 -3.02 -10.35
C ASP A 61 13.01 -4.16 -10.49
N ALA A 62 13.35 -5.38 -10.03
CA ALA A 62 12.43 -6.50 -9.89
C ALA A 62 11.85 -6.64 -8.47
N ALA A 63 12.38 -5.90 -7.50
CA ALA A 63 11.96 -5.96 -6.11
C ALA A 63 11.03 -4.80 -5.75
N GLY A 64 9.93 -5.12 -5.07
CA GLY A 64 8.99 -4.13 -4.57
C GLY A 64 8.62 -4.36 -3.11
N VAL A 65 8.13 -3.31 -2.48
CA VAL A 65 7.51 -3.38 -1.16
C VAL A 65 6.14 -2.72 -1.20
N LEU A 66 5.16 -3.33 -0.54
CA LEU A 66 3.86 -2.74 -0.28
C LEU A 66 3.77 -2.46 1.22
N VAL A 67 3.78 -1.19 1.58
CA VAL A 67 3.80 -0.71 2.97
C VAL A 67 2.81 0.43 3.16
N ASP A 68 2.18 0.48 4.33
CA ASP A 68 1.27 1.56 4.71
C ASP A 68 2.01 2.77 5.27
N GLU A 69 1.35 3.92 5.27
CA GLU A 69 1.88 5.14 5.85
C GLU A 69 1.83 5.14 7.38
N GLN A 70 0.74 4.64 7.98
CA GLN A 70 0.48 4.77 9.41
C GLN A 70 1.65 4.28 10.28
N PHE A 71 2.20 3.11 9.92
CA PHE A 71 3.30 2.50 10.66
C PHE A 71 4.59 2.36 9.84
N GLY A 72 4.55 2.72 8.57
CA GLY A 72 5.64 2.49 7.63
C GLY A 72 6.10 3.71 6.84
N ALA A 73 5.70 4.93 7.21
CA ALA A 73 6.06 6.15 6.45
C ALA A 73 7.57 6.33 6.24
N ALA A 74 8.38 6.07 7.28
CA ALA A 74 9.84 6.12 7.17
C ALA A 74 10.38 5.01 6.26
N ILE A 75 9.79 3.80 6.37
CA ILE A 75 10.14 2.65 5.54
C ILE A 75 9.84 2.93 4.06
N ALA A 76 8.68 3.55 3.77
CA ALA A 76 8.31 3.90 2.39
C ALA A 76 9.36 4.83 1.73
N ARG A 77 9.84 5.83 2.48
CA ARG A 77 10.89 6.75 2.01
C ARG A 77 12.23 6.04 1.81
N ASP A 78 12.62 5.19 2.77
CA ASP A 78 13.86 4.41 2.71
C ASP A 78 13.83 3.41 1.54
N ALA A 79 12.71 2.73 1.33
CA ALA A 79 12.54 1.77 0.25
C ALA A 79 12.69 2.44 -1.12
N ARG A 80 12.06 3.61 -1.29
CA ARG A 80 12.20 4.38 -2.51
C ARG A 80 13.65 4.82 -2.74
N ALA A 81 14.32 5.33 -1.70
CA ALA A 81 15.74 5.72 -1.77
C ALA A 81 16.66 4.53 -2.07
N ALA A 82 16.29 3.33 -1.64
CA ALA A 82 17.03 2.10 -1.92
C ALA A 82 16.75 1.49 -3.32
N GLY A 83 15.84 2.08 -4.10
CA GLY A 83 15.54 1.64 -5.46
C GLY A 83 14.44 0.60 -5.59
N PHE A 84 13.78 0.20 -4.47
CA PHE A 84 12.60 -0.64 -4.55
C PHE A 84 11.46 0.01 -5.33
N ARG A 85 10.66 -0.82 -5.98
CA ARG A 85 9.34 -0.40 -6.45
C ARG A 85 8.41 -0.26 -5.25
N LEU A 86 7.99 0.96 -4.97
CA LEU A 86 7.11 1.27 -3.84
C LEU A 86 5.66 1.14 -4.25
N ALA A 87 4.90 0.33 -3.51
CA ALA A 87 3.44 0.30 -3.54
C ALA A 87 2.89 0.78 -2.20
N MET A 88 1.83 1.58 -2.23
CA MET A 88 1.17 2.08 -1.02
C MET A 88 -0.35 1.95 -1.12
N PRO A 89 -1.03 1.54 -0.03
CA PRO A 89 -2.48 1.47 0.00
C PRO A 89 -3.08 2.87 0.06
N VAL A 90 -4.12 3.10 -0.73
CA VAL A 90 -4.91 4.34 -0.69
C VAL A 90 -6.26 4.16 -0.03
N GLU A 91 -6.62 2.91 0.27
CA GLU A 91 -7.88 2.57 0.93
C GLU A 91 -7.85 2.74 2.46
N LYS A 92 -8.99 3.04 3.04
CA LYS A 92 -9.23 2.91 4.48
C LYS A 92 -9.08 1.46 4.92
N SER A 93 -8.39 1.26 6.05
CA SER A 93 -8.23 -0.07 6.64
C SER A 93 -9.54 -0.60 7.22
N GLY A 94 -9.81 -1.89 7.01
CA GLY A 94 -10.90 -2.59 7.69
C GLY A 94 -12.31 -2.30 7.17
N GLN A 95 -12.46 -1.66 6.03
CA GLN A 95 -13.77 -1.38 5.42
C GLN A 95 -14.30 -2.57 4.61
N GLU A 96 -15.61 -2.75 4.57
CA GLU A 96 -16.26 -3.72 3.70
C GLU A 96 -16.32 -3.22 2.26
N GLU A 97 -16.56 -1.94 2.08
CA GLU A 97 -16.51 -1.27 0.78
C GLU A 97 -15.24 -0.42 0.66
N PHE A 98 -14.64 -0.41 -0.52
CA PHE A 98 -13.53 0.48 -0.80
C PHE A 98 -13.96 1.95 -0.57
N ASP A 99 -13.13 2.66 0.17
CA ASP A 99 -13.19 4.11 0.30
C ASP A 99 -11.77 4.65 0.46
N PHE A 100 -11.53 5.87 0.01
CA PHE A 100 -10.22 6.49 0.15
C PHE A 100 -9.92 6.87 1.60
N GLN A 101 -8.70 6.57 2.07
CA GLN A 101 -8.25 6.94 3.42
C GLN A 101 -8.33 8.45 3.65
N TYR A 102 -8.03 9.25 2.63
CA TYR A 102 -8.02 10.71 2.67
C TYR A 102 -9.14 11.35 1.84
N GLY A 103 -10.22 10.61 1.56
CA GLY A 103 -11.37 11.13 0.84
C GLY A 103 -10.98 11.79 -0.48
N ASP A 104 -11.37 13.04 -0.67
CA ASP A 104 -11.07 13.80 -1.89
C ASP A 104 -9.61 14.24 -2.03
N GLU A 105 -8.86 14.27 -0.93
CA GLU A 105 -7.43 14.64 -0.89
C GLU A 105 -6.49 13.47 -1.21
N PHE A 106 -7.03 12.32 -1.68
CA PHE A 106 -6.24 11.13 -1.96
C PHE A 106 -5.08 11.40 -2.94
N GLY A 107 -5.28 12.28 -3.91
CA GLY A 107 -4.27 12.64 -4.89
C GLY A 107 -3.07 13.34 -4.26
N ALA A 108 -3.30 14.40 -3.47
CA ALA A 108 -2.24 15.12 -2.75
C ALA A 108 -1.48 14.19 -1.80
N HIS A 109 -2.20 13.23 -1.19
CA HIS A 109 -1.59 12.23 -0.32
C HIS A 109 -0.67 11.28 -1.09
N ILE A 110 -1.11 10.76 -2.23
CA ILE A 110 -0.27 9.91 -3.10
C ILE A 110 1.00 10.68 -3.52
N GLU A 111 0.88 11.95 -3.86
CA GLU A 111 2.02 12.80 -4.24
C GLU A 111 3.06 12.95 -3.12
N THR A 112 2.65 12.91 -1.86
CA THR A 112 3.55 13.03 -0.70
C THR A 112 4.61 11.92 -0.66
N PHE A 113 4.26 10.70 -1.07
CA PHE A 113 5.15 9.53 -1.09
C PHE A 113 5.60 9.16 -2.49
N ASP A 114 4.91 9.64 -3.52
CA ASP A 114 5.17 9.38 -4.93
C ASP A 114 5.45 7.88 -5.20
N PRO A 115 4.54 6.96 -4.83
CA PRO A 115 4.74 5.53 -5.03
C PRO A 115 4.66 5.17 -6.51
N ASN A 116 5.33 4.08 -6.90
CA ASN A 116 5.20 3.51 -8.25
C ASN A 116 3.79 2.93 -8.47
N PHE A 117 3.19 2.38 -7.40
CA PHE A 117 1.87 1.76 -7.44
C PHE A 117 0.98 2.29 -6.32
N SER A 118 -0.22 2.71 -6.69
CA SER A 118 -1.31 2.97 -5.75
C SER A 118 -2.17 1.72 -5.65
N LYS A 119 -2.17 1.08 -4.48
CA LYS A 119 -2.87 -0.18 -4.24
C LYS A 119 -4.23 0.09 -3.63
N VAL A 120 -5.24 -0.66 -4.11
CA VAL A 120 -6.56 -0.73 -3.50
C VAL A 120 -6.96 -2.16 -3.17
N LEU A 121 -7.71 -2.33 -2.10
CA LEU A 121 -8.40 -3.58 -1.78
C LEU A 121 -9.88 -3.41 -2.09
N VAL A 122 -10.36 -4.14 -3.09
CA VAL A 122 -11.79 -4.17 -3.47
C VAL A 122 -12.36 -5.54 -3.14
N ARG A 123 -13.55 -5.55 -2.56
CA ARG A 123 -14.31 -6.77 -2.33
C ARG A 123 -15.45 -6.83 -3.35
N TYR A 124 -15.25 -7.63 -4.37
CA TYR A 124 -16.21 -7.82 -5.45
C TYR A 124 -16.69 -9.26 -5.50
N ASN A 125 -17.98 -9.48 -5.40
CA ASN A 125 -18.59 -10.79 -5.51
C ASN A 125 -19.75 -10.74 -6.52
N THR A 126 -19.61 -11.46 -7.62
CA THR A 126 -20.62 -11.49 -8.69
C THR A 126 -21.99 -12.02 -8.24
N GLU A 127 -22.00 -12.84 -7.17
CA GLU A 127 -23.23 -13.38 -6.56
C GLU A 127 -23.71 -12.54 -5.37
N GLY A 128 -23.02 -11.45 -5.05
CA GLY A 128 -23.34 -10.56 -3.94
C GLY A 128 -24.28 -9.40 -4.33
N ASP A 129 -24.31 -8.39 -3.45
CA ASP A 129 -25.09 -7.17 -3.68
C ASP A 129 -24.57 -6.41 -4.91
N GLN A 130 -25.40 -6.30 -5.93
CA GLN A 130 -25.05 -5.63 -7.20
C GLN A 130 -24.80 -4.13 -7.00
N VAL A 131 -25.56 -3.47 -6.12
CA VAL A 131 -25.40 -2.03 -5.86
C VAL A 131 -24.06 -1.78 -5.15
N MET A 132 -23.65 -2.67 -4.25
CA MET A 132 -22.32 -2.62 -3.62
C MET A 132 -21.23 -2.85 -4.67
N ASN A 133 -21.40 -3.84 -5.54
CA ASN A 133 -20.44 -4.14 -6.61
C ASN A 133 -20.24 -2.96 -7.57
N GLU A 134 -21.32 -2.25 -7.93
CA GLU A 134 -21.23 -1.04 -8.75
C GLU A 134 -20.42 0.07 -8.06
N ARG A 135 -20.64 0.30 -6.76
CA ARG A 135 -19.83 1.25 -6.00
C ARG A 135 -18.37 0.82 -5.92
N GLN A 136 -18.12 -0.49 -5.70
CA GLN A 136 -16.79 -1.07 -5.67
C GLN A 136 -16.04 -0.97 -7.01
N ALA A 137 -16.75 -0.94 -8.12
CA ALA A 137 -16.18 -0.69 -9.44
C ALA A 137 -15.96 0.81 -9.71
N GLY A 138 -16.92 1.66 -9.31
CA GLY A 138 -16.91 3.08 -9.61
C GLY A 138 -15.87 3.88 -8.83
N ARG A 139 -15.67 3.57 -7.55
CA ARG A 139 -14.72 4.31 -6.71
C ARG A 139 -13.24 4.10 -7.13
N PRO A 140 -12.77 2.86 -7.41
CA PRO A 140 -11.42 2.65 -7.93
C PRO A 140 -11.20 3.28 -9.30
N LYS A 141 -12.26 3.36 -10.14
CA LYS A 141 -12.16 4.07 -11.41
C LYS A 141 -11.70 5.51 -11.23
N ARG A 142 -12.15 6.20 -10.18
CA ARG A 142 -11.74 7.56 -9.86
C ARG A 142 -10.22 7.66 -9.63
N LEU A 143 -9.63 6.66 -8.98
CA LEU A 143 -8.17 6.57 -8.84
C LEU A 143 -7.51 6.35 -10.21
N GLY A 144 -8.03 5.42 -11.00
CA GLY A 144 -7.50 5.14 -12.34
C GLY A 144 -7.54 6.37 -13.26
N ASP A 145 -8.62 7.16 -13.19
CA ASP A 145 -8.76 8.40 -13.97
C ASP A 145 -7.78 9.50 -13.50
N TRP A 146 -7.40 9.48 -12.21
CA TRP A 146 -6.47 10.45 -11.63
C TRP A 146 -4.99 10.06 -11.84
N LEU A 147 -4.67 8.78 -12.10
CA LEU A 147 -3.33 8.26 -12.32
C LEU A 147 -2.83 8.34 -13.79
N PRO A 148 -3.07 9.41 -14.58
CA PRO A 148 -2.71 9.46 -16.00
C PRO A 148 -1.22 9.71 -16.23
N GLU A 149 -0.46 10.06 -15.19
CA GLU A 149 0.95 10.40 -15.33
C GLU A 149 1.82 9.17 -15.62
N PRO A 150 2.79 9.27 -16.55
CA PRO A 150 3.70 8.17 -16.84
C PRO A 150 4.49 7.76 -15.59
N GLY A 151 4.36 6.50 -15.19
CA GLY A 151 5.12 5.92 -14.09
C GLY A 151 4.36 5.74 -12.78
N ARG A 152 3.11 6.18 -12.70
CA ARG A 152 2.20 5.86 -11.58
C ARG A 152 1.20 4.80 -12.03
N LEU A 153 1.16 3.69 -11.35
CA LEU A 153 0.38 2.53 -11.74
C LEU A 153 -0.65 2.17 -10.65
N PHE A 154 -1.67 1.48 -11.09
CA PHE A 154 -2.72 0.93 -10.24
C PHE A 154 -2.37 -0.53 -9.91
N LEU A 155 -2.49 -0.91 -8.64
CA LEU A 155 -2.26 -2.27 -8.16
C LEU A 155 -3.49 -2.82 -7.44
#